data_818a08a7bdd93b47c3d166ad16092851
#
_entry.id   818a08a7bdd93b47c3d166ad16092851
#
_cell.length_a   1.000
_cell.length_b   1.000
_cell.length_c   1.000
_cell.angle_alpha   90.00
_cell.angle_beta   90.00
_cell.angle_gamma   90.00
#
_symmetry.space_group_name_H-M   'P 1'
#
loop_
_entity.id
_entity.type
_entity.pdbx_description
1 polymer ?
#
loop_
_entity_poly.entity_id
_entity_poly.type
_entity_poly.pdbx_seq_one_letter_code
_entity_poly.pdbx_strand_id
1 'polypeptide(L)'
;LSNNKIVEMTGPASEESPYSVLHHLAVVPHPDPNLERHTAQNALRLASVKTSVFLAKTALDQQPDSTEVFRSDGPTQAGRDGLPRVAYIGQIHSRQRVAEVDEQILYGANTAGMVPVMLHPNEWLDGGVVSGYQNMGVETYFYQNHPIITELYRWHREGKVTLVGTVATMAASDNEDRERNCMLASDMVKWNLAADGVALTKYGGGAP
;
A
#
# COMPACT_ATOMS: atom_id res chain seq x y z
N LEU A 1 18.35 -2.40 22.59
CA LEU A 1 17.70 -1.62 21.52
C LEU A 1 16.80 -0.59 22.22
N SER A 2 17.12 0.70 22.10
CA SER A 2 16.27 1.74 22.70
C SER A 2 14.91 1.71 21.99
N ASN A 3 13.84 1.65 22.79
CA ASN A 3 12.47 1.70 22.25
C ASN A 3 12.03 3.12 21.86
N ASN A 4 12.90 4.09 21.97
CA ASN A 4 12.60 5.49 21.66
C ASN A 4 12.84 5.72 20.17
N LYS A 5 11.76 5.76 19.41
CA LYS A 5 11.77 6.27 18.03
C LYS A 5 11.42 7.76 18.10
N ILE A 6 12.31 8.57 17.57
CA ILE A 6 12.08 10.02 17.48
C ILE A 6 11.70 10.31 16.03
N VAL A 7 10.58 11.00 15.86
CA VAL A 7 10.17 11.57 14.57
C VAL A 7 10.27 13.08 14.70
N GLU A 8 11.14 13.68 13.93
CA GLU A 8 11.25 15.12 13.86
C GLU A 8 10.16 15.66 12.93
N MET A 9 9.18 16.35 13.50
CA MET A 9 8.03 16.89 12.78
C MET A 9 8.29 18.34 12.31
N THR A 10 9.26 19.02 12.92
CA THR A 10 9.68 20.39 12.61
C THR A 10 11.19 20.48 12.74
N GLY A 11 11.83 21.37 12.00
CA GLY A 11 13.27 21.56 12.04
C GLY A 11 14.00 21.02 10.81
N PRO A 12 15.34 21.12 10.76
CA PRO A 12 16.10 20.84 9.54
C PRO A 12 15.93 19.45 8.95
N ALA A 13 15.80 18.43 9.78
CA ALA A 13 15.60 17.06 9.28
C ALA A 13 14.20 16.83 8.69
N SER A 14 13.20 17.60 9.14
CA SER A 14 11.86 17.52 8.57
C SER A 14 11.76 18.21 7.20
N GLU A 15 12.58 19.22 6.94
CA GLU A 15 12.59 19.96 5.67
C GLU A 15 12.98 19.07 4.48
N GLU A 16 13.79 18.05 4.72
CA GLU A 16 14.17 17.04 3.72
C GLU A 16 13.06 16.01 3.46
N SER A 17 12.01 16.00 4.27
CA SER A 17 10.91 15.06 4.13
C SER A 17 9.83 15.59 3.19
N PRO A 18 9.31 14.79 2.25
CA PRO A 18 8.16 15.17 1.45
C PRO A 18 6.89 15.41 2.27
N TYR A 19 6.91 15.06 3.54
CA TYR A 19 5.80 15.24 4.47
C TYR A 19 5.86 16.56 5.24
N SER A 20 6.93 17.31 5.14
CA SER A 20 7.12 18.60 5.87
C SER A 20 6.05 19.64 5.58
N VAL A 21 5.46 19.58 4.39
CA VAL A 21 4.40 20.50 3.94
C VAL A 21 3.00 20.08 4.37
N LEU A 22 2.86 18.94 5.04
CA LEU A 22 1.58 18.40 5.47
C LEU A 22 1.26 18.78 6.91
N HIS A 23 -0.03 18.89 7.22
CA HIS A 23 -0.49 18.97 8.60
C HIS A 23 -0.50 17.59 9.23
N HIS A 24 0.08 17.46 10.40
CA HIS A 24 0.22 16.18 11.10
C HIS A 24 -0.60 16.15 12.38
N LEU A 25 -1.31 15.06 12.59
CA LEU A 25 -1.90 14.71 13.86
C LEU A 25 -1.17 13.50 14.45
N ALA A 26 -0.47 13.70 15.54
CA ALA A 26 0.17 12.62 16.27
C ALA A 26 -0.76 12.07 17.36
N VAL A 27 -1.12 10.81 17.26
CA VAL A 27 -1.86 10.09 18.30
C VAL A 27 -0.87 9.25 19.10
N VAL A 28 -0.68 9.59 20.36
CA VAL A 28 0.24 8.88 21.26
C VAL A 28 -0.57 7.91 22.11
N PRO A 29 -0.48 6.61 21.88
CA PRO A 29 -1.22 5.63 22.66
C PRO A 29 -0.54 5.36 24.01
N HIS A 30 -1.35 5.09 24.99
CA HIS A 30 -0.92 4.59 26.30
C HIS A 30 -1.55 3.22 26.55
N PRO A 31 -1.05 2.15 25.91
CA PRO A 31 -1.61 0.83 26.06
C PRO A 31 -1.40 0.31 27.47
N ASP A 32 -2.34 -0.51 27.95
CA ASP A 32 -2.14 -1.26 29.20
C ASP A 32 -0.85 -2.13 29.06
N PRO A 33 0.10 -2.02 29.98
CA PRO A 33 1.34 -2.79 29.94
C PRO A 33 1.14 -4.31 30.03
N ASN A 34 -0.01 -4.76 30.50
CA ASN A 34 -0.36 -6.17 30.58
C ASN A 34 -1.02 -6.69 29.29
N LEU A 35 -1.32 -5.80 28.36
CA LEU A 35 -1.93 -6.21 27.09
C LEU A 35 -0.90 -6.88 26.20
N GLU A 36 -1.26 -8.00 25.60
CA GLU A 36 -0.38 -8.65 24.64
C GLU A 36 -0.05 -7.72 23.47
N ARG A 37 1.20 -7.77 23.02
CA ARG A 37 1.73 -6.85 22.02
C ARG A 37 0.89 -6.79 20.74
N HIS A 38 0.48 -7.93 20.22
CA HIS A 38 -0.32 -7.98 18.98
C HIS A 38 -1.71 -7.37 19.16
N THR A 39 -2.34 -7.58 20.33
CA THR A 39 -3.64 -6.99 20.67
C THR A 39 -3.54 -5.48 20.79
N ALA A 40 -2.51 -4.97 21.47
CA ALA A 40 -2.23 -3.53 21.56
C ALA A 40 -2.02 -2.89 20.17
N GLN A 41 -1.26 -3.54 19.31
CA GLN A 41 -0.98 -3.06 17.96
C GLN A 41 -2.23 -3.06 17.08
N ASN A 42 -3.08 -4.07 17.17
CA ASN A 42 -4.35 -4.11 16.47
C ASN A 42 -5.32 -3.02 16.94
N ALA A 43 -5.41 -2.82 18.24
CA ALA A 43 -6.22 -1.74 18.79
C ALA A 43 -5.75 -0.37 18.32
N LEU A 44 -4.43 -0.15 18.26
CA LEU A 44 -3.84 1.07 17.76
C LEU A 44 -4.16 1.29 16.26
N ARG A 45 -4.02 0.25 15.44
CA ARG A 45 -4.38 0.32 14.02
C ARG A 45 -5.85 0.68 13.82
N LEU A 46 -6.76 0.03 14.54
CA LEU A 46 -8.19 0.34 14.49
C LEU A 46 -8.50 1.76 14.97
N ALA A 47 -7.82 2.23 16.01
CA ALA A 47 -7.95 3.60 16.49
C ALA A 47 -7.48 4.61 15.45
N SER A 48 -6.36 4.35 14.76
CA SER A 48 -5.85 5.19 13.68
C SER A 48 -6.84 5.28 12.51
N VAL A 49 -7.39 4.16 12.06
CA VAL A 49 -8.41 4.13 11.01
C VAL A 49 -9.66 4.91 11.43
N LYS A 50 -10.16 4.69 12.64
CA LYS A 50 -11.32 5.43 13.16
C LYS A 50 -11.06 6.93 13.24
N THR A 51 -9.86 7.33 13.66
CA THR A 51 -9.46 8.75 13.70
C THR A 51 -9.43 9.35 12.30
N SER A 52 -8.85 8.65 11.33
CA SER A 52 -8.82 9.09 9.92
C SER A 52 -10.23 9.28 9.37
N VAL A 53 -11.13 8.32 9.60
CA VAL A 53 -12.52 8.41 9.16
C VAL A 53 -13.26 9.56 9.87
N PHE A 54 -13.02 9.77 11.16
CA PHE A 54 -13.60 10.89 11.89
C PHE A 54 -13.15 12.23 11.31
N LEU A 55 -11.87 12.40 11.05
CA LEU A 55 -11.32 13.61 10.44
C LEU A 55 -11.87 13.83 9.02
N ALA A 56 -11.89 12.79 8.20
CA ALA A 56 -12.42 12.87 6.85
C ALA A 56 -13.88 13.31 6.80
N LYS A 57 -14.70 12.86 7.76
CA LYS A 57 -16.11 13.26 7.87
C LYS A 57 -16.29 14.76 8.11
N THR A 58 -15.35 15.44 8.74
CA THR A 58 -15.44 16.89 8.97
C THR A 58 -15.27 17.70 7.69
N ALA A 59 -14.70 17.10 6.64
CA ALA A 59 -14.44 17.75 5.36
C ALA A 59 -15.47 17.43 4.27
N LEU A 60 -16.45 16.53 4.54
CA LEU A 60 -17.39 16.06 3.51
C LEU A 60 -18.19 17.19 2.84
N ASP A 61 -18.55 18.22 3.60
CA ASP A 61 -19.36 19.34 3.11
C ASP A 61 -18.50 20.58 2.74
N GLN A 62 -17.18 20.43 2.75
CA GLN A 62 -16.27 21.51 2.41
C GLN A 62 -15.93 21.47 0.92
N GLN A 63 -15.77 22.65 0.32
CA GLN A 63 -15.24 22.73 -1.04
C GLN A 63 -13.72 22.54 -0.99
N PRO A 64 -13.14 21.62 -1.79
CA PRO A 64 -11.71 21.44 -1.86
C PRO A 64 -11.04 22.64 -2.55
N ASP A 65 -9.87 23.04 -2.07
CA ASP A 65 -9.06 24.07 -2.72
C ASP A 65 -8.53 23.61 -4.07
N SER A 66 -8.28 22.32 -4.21
CA SER A 66 -7.85 21.67 -5.45
C SER A 66 -8.33 20.23 -5.51
N THR A 67 -8.50 19.74 -6.72
CA THR A 67 -8.87 18.33 -6.97
C THR A 67 -7.95 17.74 -8.00
N GLU A 68 -7.33 16.59 -7.68
CA GLU A 68 -6.60 15.78 -8.63
C GLU A 68 -7.41 14.53 -8.97
N VAL A 69 -7.55 14.24 -10.27
CA VAL A 69 -8.33 13.10 -10.76
C VAL A 69 -7.39 12.07 -11.35
N PHE A 70 -7.39 10.88 -10.77
CA PHE A 70 -6.64 9.72 -11.24
C PHE A 70 -7.57 8.81 -12.06
N ARG A 71 -7.24 8.66 -13.35
CA ARG A 71 -7.98 7.78 -14.27
C ARG A 71 -7.02 6.87 -15.00
N SER A 72 -7.38 5.60 -15.08
CA SER A 72 -6.73 4.57 -15.88
C SER A 72 -7.74 4.06 -16.92
N ASP A 73 -7.25 3.75 -18.12
CA ASP A 73 -8.11 3.20 -19.18
C ASP A 73 -8.47 1.73 -18.89
N GLY A 74 -7.82 1.10 -17.92
CA GLY A 74 -8.04 -0.29 -17.57
C GLY A 74 -7.52 -1.27 -18.63
N PRO A 75 -7.64 -2.58 -18.37
CA PRO A 75 -7.11 -3.60 -19.25
C PRO A 75 -7.94 -3.80 -20.53
N THR A 76 -9.22 -3.47 -20.51
CA THR A 76 -10.18 -3.77 -21.58
C THR A 76 -10.27 -2.69 -22.63
N GLN A 77 -9.85 -1.48 -22.35
CA GLN A 77 -9.77 -0.45 -23.38
C GLN A 77 -8.49 -0.64 -24.20
N ALA A 78 -8.63 -0.62 -25.50
CA ALA A 78 -7.49 -0.54 -26.39
C ALA A 78 -6.62 0.62 -25.91
N GLY A 79 -5.40 0.32 -25.49
CA GLY A 79 -4.47 1.35 -25.08
C GLY A 79 -4.41 2.42 -26.17
N ARG A 80 -4.10 3.64 -25.78
CA ARG A 80 -3.91 4.71 -26.79
C ARG A 80 -2.96 4.19 -27.84
N ASP A 81 -3.38 4.18 -29.10
CA ASP A 81 -2.66 3.56 -30.19
C ASP A 81 -1.18 3.95 -30.18
N GLY A 82 -0.31 2.94 -30.08
CA GLY A 82 1.13 3.10 -30.13
C GLY A 82 1.84 3.46 -28.81
N LEU A 83 1.12 3.60 -27.67
CA LEU A 83 1.77 3.82 -26.38
C LEU A 83 2.08 2.50 -25.65
N PRO A 84 3.25 2.40 -24.98
CA PRO A 84 3.57 1.25 -24.17
C PRO A 84 2.53 1.04 -23.07
N ARG A 85 2.06 -0.18 -22.93
CA ARG A 85 1.15 -0.61 -21.86
C ARG A 85 1.97 -1.00 -20.63
N VAL A 86 1.79 -0.29 -19.54
CA VAL A 86 2.58 -0.51 -18.33
C VAL A 86 1.66 -0.94 -17.17
N ALA A 87 2.04 -2.01 -16.51
CA ALA A 87 1.46 -2.44 -15.25
C ALA A 87 2.41 -2.17 -14.08
N TYR A 88 1.86 -2.08 -12.88
CA TYR A 88 2.66 -2.02 -11.67
C TYR A 88 2.47 -3.31 -10.86
N ILE A 89 3.57 -3.90 -10.40
CA ILE A 89 3.54 -4.98 -9.41
C ILE A 89 4.14 -4.46 -8.10
N GLY A 90 3.33 -4.46 -7.06
CA GLY A 90 3.76 -4.08 -5.72
C GLY A 90 3.78 -5.30 -4.79
N GLN A 91 4.95 -5.60 -4.22
CA GLN A 91 5.05 -6.58 -3.17
C GLN A 91 4.71 -5.93 -1.83
N ILE A 92 3.63 -6.41 -1.21
CA ILE A 92 3.17 -5.93 0.09
C ILE A 92 3.95 -6.69 1.18
N HIS A 93 4.49 -5.93 2.12
CA HIS A 93 5.11 -6.51 3.29
C HIS A 93 4.04 -6.95 4.29
N SER A 94 4.04 -8.22 4.62
CA SER A 94 2.96 -8.81 5.39
C SER A 94 3.46 -9.87 6.36
N ARG A 95 2.69 -10.10 7.40
CA ARG A 95 2.96 -11.17 8.33
C ARG A 95 2.45 -12.48 7.75
N GLN A 96 3.35 -13.45 7.70
CA GLN A 96 3.02 -14.81 7.28
C GLN A 96 3.39 -15.78 8.40
N ARG A 97 2.41 -16.29 9.08
CA ARG A 97 2.56 -17.36 10.06
C ARG A 97 1.35 -18.28 9.99
N VAL A 98 1.52 -19.50 10.46
CA VAL A 98 0.37 -20.37 10.69
C VAL A 98 -0.53 -19.69 11.72
N ALA A 99 -1.80 -19.52 11.37
CA ALA A 99 -2.79 -18.95 12.28
C ALA A 99 -2.98 -19.88 13.48
N GLU A 100 -3.05 -19.29 14.67
CA GLU A 100 -3.46 -20.05 15.87
C GLU A 100 -4.97 -20.31 15.81
N VAL A 101 -5.41 -21.40 16.47
CA VAL A 101 -6.81 -21.88 16.35
C VAL A 101 -7.85 -20.80 16.66
N ASP A 102 -7.54 -19.89 17.58
CA ASP A 102 -8.44 -18.83 18.02
C ASP A 102 -8.02 -17.44 17.54
N GLU A 103 -7.10 -17.37 16.57
CA GLU A 103 -6.63 -16.08 16.05
C GLU A 103 -7.74 -15.38 15.24
N GLN A 104 -8.20 -14.23 15.74
CA GLN A 104 -8.99 -13.34 14.92
C GLN A 104 -8.09 -12.78 13.79
N ILE A 105 -8.36 -13.20 12.57
CA ILE A 105 -7.73 -12.63 11.39
C ILE A 105 -8.36 -11.25 11.19
N LEU A 106 -7.66 -10.24 11.68
CA LEU A 106 -8.00 -8.87 11.36
C LEU A 106 -7.52 -8.55 9.96
N TYR A 107 -8.25 -7.69 9.28
CA TYR A 107 -7.96 -7.26 7.92
C TYR A 107 -6.47 -6.92 7.73
N GLY A 108 -5.80 -7.66 6.85
CA GLY A 108 -4.38 -7.53 6.57
C GLY A 108 -3.42 -8.02 7.66
N ALA A 109 -3.89 -8.66 8.72
CA ALA A 109 -3.02 -9.06 9.84
C ALA A 109 -2.19 -10.32 9.53
N ASN A 110 -2.72 -11.24 8.73
CA ASN A 110 -2.03 -12.46 8.33
C ASN A 110 -2.34 -12.74 6.85
N THR A 111 -1.30 -12.89 6.05
CA THR A 111 -1.41 -13.13 4.61
C THR A 111 -0.85 -14.50 4.20
N ALA A 112 -0.66 -15.42 5.15
CA ALA A 112 -0.23 -16.78 4.84
C ALA A 112 -1.21 -17.42 3.85
N GLY A 113 -0.66 -17.99 2.78
CA GLY A 113 -1.43 -18.65 1.73
C GLY A 113 -2.19 -17.72 0.77
N MET A 114 -2.11 -16.40 0.95
CA MET A 114 -2.70 -15.49 -0.03
C MET A 114 -1.97 -15.56 -1.37
N VAL A 115 -2.72 -15.39 -2.43
CA VAL A 115 -2.23 -15.30 -3.81
C VAL A 115 -2.22 -13.85 -4.29
N PRO A 116 -1.47 -13.52 -5.35
CA PRO A 116 -1.53 -12.20 -5.97
C PRO A 116 -2.95 -11.80 -6.36
N VAL A 117 -3.22 -10.51 -6.28
CA VAL A 117 -4.52 -9.93 -6.61
C VAL A 117 -4.32 -8.80 -7.59
N MET A 118 -5.10 -8.83 -8.67
CA MET A 118 -5.15 -7.72 -9.62
C MET A 118 -6.07 -6.63 -9.07
N LEU A 119 -5.58 -5.40 -9.04
CA LEU A 119 -6.28 -4.25 -8.47
C LEU A 119 -6.30 -3.10 -9.46
N HIS A 120 -7.37 -2.32 -9.42
CA HIS A 120 -7.34 -1.00 -10.04
C HIS A 120 -6.31 -0.13 -9.28
N PRO A 121 -5.49 0.70 -9.97
CA PRO A 121 -4.48 1.51 -9.27
C PRO A 121 -5.04 2.40 -8.16
N ASN A 122 -6.30 2.84 -8.26
CA ASN A 122 -6.95 3.64 -7.22
C ASN A 122 -7.17 2.89 -5.91
N GLU A 123 -7.27 1.55 -5.94
CA GLU A 123 -7.41 0.75 -4.72
C GLU A 123 -6.22 0.93 -3.76
N TRP A 124 -5.04 1.21 -4.30
CA TRP A 124 -3.88 1.55 -3.49
C TRP A 124 -4.06 2.92 -2.83
N LEU A 125 -4.48 3.91 -3.60
CA LEU A 125 -4.60 5.30 -3.16
C LEU A 125 -5.81 5.49 -2.23
N ASP A 126 -6.86 4.71 -2.40
CA ASP A 126 -8.07 4.74 -1.57
C ASP A 126 -7.92 3.99 -0.24
N GLY A 127 -6.78 3.36 0.01
CA GLY A 127 -6.56 2.58 1.22
C GLY A 127 -7.11 1.16 1.18
N GLY A 128 -7.41 0.63 -0.01
CA GLY A 128 -7.77 -0.77 -0.22
C GLY A 128 -6.62 -1.74 0.06
N VAL A 129 -5.39 -1.24 -0.03
CA VAL A 129 -4.18 -1.97 0.33
C VAL A 129 -3.66 -1.46 1.67
N VAL A 130 -3.62 -2.33 2.66
CA VAL A 130 -3.09 -2.03 3.98
C VAL A 130 -2.00 -3.03 4.35
N SER A 131 -0.98 -2.58 5.06
CA SER A 131 0.02 -3.47 5.63
C SER A 131 -0.39 -3.93 7.02
N GLY A 132 -0.35 -5.23 7.22
CA GLY A 132 -0.50 -5.83 8.55
C GLY A 132 0.81 -5.94 9.33
N TYR A 133 1.93 -5.55 8.72
CA TYR A 133 3.25 -5.67 9.33
C TYR A 133 3.54 -4.51 10.27
N GLN A 134 3.46 -4.79 11.53
CA GLN A 134 3.40 -3.80 12.61
C GLN A 134 4.73 -3.13 12.96
N ASN A 135 5.84 -3.62 12.43
CA ASN A 135 7.17 -3.10 12.76
C ASN A 135 7.66 -1.98 11.84
N MET A 136 6.99 -1.76 10.72
CA MET A 136 7.42 -0.81 9.70
C MET A 136 6.64 0.52 9.69
N GLY A 137 5.51 0.56 10.31
CA GLY A 137 4.82 1.78 10.81
C GLY A 137 4.11 2.70 9.83
N VAL A 138 4.56 2.86 8.61
CA VAL A 138 4.02 3.88 7.68
C VAL A 138 3.54 3.33 6.34
N GLU A 139 3.49 2.02 6.18
CA GLU A 139 3.23 1.42 4.86
C GLU A 139 1.85 1.73 4.31
N THR A 140 0.81 1.71 5.15
CA THR A 140 -0.54 2.06 4.70
C THR A 140 -0.58 3.49 4.17
N TYR A 141 0.05 4.43 4.88
CA TYR A 141 0.17 5.81 4.41
C TYR A 141 0.97 5.90 3.11
N PHE A 142 2.06 5.12 3.00
CA PHE A 142 2.87 5.05 1.79
C PHE A 142 2.04 4.54 0.60
N TYR A 143 1.20 3.51 0.79
CA TYR A 143 0.35 3.01 -0.27
C TYR A 143 -0.70 4.02 -0.71
N GLN A 144 -1.31 4.77 0.21
CA GLN A 144 -2.25 5.83 -0.11
C GLN A 144 -1.61 7.02 -0.83
N ASN A 145 -0.30 7.18 -0.72
CA ASN A 145 0.48 8.22 -1.37
C ASN A 145 1.57 7.62 -2.27
N HIS A 146 1.29 6.51 -2.90
CA HIS A 146 2.26 5.66 -3.58
C HIS A 146 2.97 6.38 -4.73
N PRO A 147 4.27 6.69 -4.59
CA PRO A 147 4.97 7.58 -5.53
C PRO A 147 5.05 7.01 -6.93
N ILE A 148 5.16 5.69 -7.08
CA ILE A 148 5.24 5.05 -8.40
C ILE A 148 3.87 5.06 -9.08
N ILE A 149 2.78 4.79 -8.35
CA ILE A 149 1.44 4.80 -8.94
C ILE A 149 1.06 6.21 -9.36
N THR A 150 1.32 7.22 -8.53
CA THR A 150 1.06 8.62 -8.87
C THR A 150 1.90 9.08 -10.05
N GLU A 151 3.16 8.66 -10.14
CA GLU A 151 4.03 8.96 -11.29
C GLU A 151 3.56 8.25 -12.57
N LEU A 152 3.13 6.99 -12.49
CA LEU A 152 2.56 6.27 -13.63
C LEU A 152 1.25 6.91 -14.11
N TYR A 153 0.42 7.43 -13.21
CA TYR A 153 -0.74 8.22 -13.58
C TYR A 153 -0.36 9.54 -14.26
N ARG A 154 0.71 10.19 -13.80
CA ARG A 154 1.23 11.40 -14.45
C ARG A 154 1.68 11.07 -15.88
N TRP A 155 2.45 10.01 -16.08
CA TRP A 155 2.90 9.58 -17.40
C TRP A 155 1.74 9.16 -18.32
N HIS A 156 0.73 8.51 -17.75
CA HIS A 156 -0.48 8.17 -18.48
C HIS A 156 -1.22 9.41 -18.97
N ARG A 157 -1.40 10.39 -18.11
CA ARG A 157 -2.03 11.68 -18.44
C ARG A 157 -1.24 12.46 -19.49
N GLU A 158 0.07 12.43 -19.41
CA GLU A 158 0.98 13.07 -20.40
C GLU A 158 1.09 12.30 -21.73
N GLY A 159 0.47 11.14 -21.86
CA GLY A 159 0.52 10.34 -23.08
C GLY A 159 1.87 9.66 -23.34
N LYS A 160 2.64 9.37 -22.28
CA LYS A 160 3.91 8.65 -22.37
C LYS A 160 3.73 7.13 -22.30
N VAL A 161 2.76 6.69 -21.51
CA VAL A 161 2.40 5.27 -21.32
C VAL A 161 0.89 5.12 -21.17
N THR A 162 0.41 3.89 -21.31
CA THR A 162 -0.93 3.50 -20.87
C THR A 162 -0.80 2.69 -19.59
N LEU A 163 -1.26 3.23 -18.44
CA LEU A 163 -1.33 2.50 -17.20
C LEU A 163 -2.52 1.55 -17.25
N VAL A 164 -2.26 0.24 -17.32
CA VAL A 164 -3.31 -0.77 -17.56
C VAL A 164 -3.82 -1.43 -16.29
N GLY A 165 -3.13 -1.30 -15.18
CA GLY A 165 -3.55 -1.87 -13.91
C GLY A 165 -2.39 -2.18 -12.99
N THR A 166 -2.72 -2.76 -11.85
CA THR A 166 -1.73 -3.15 -10.85
C THR A 166 -1.96 -4.56 -10.34
N VAL A 167 -0.91 -5.17 -9.82
CA VAL A 167 -0.96 -6.45 -9.12
C VAL A 167 -0.32 -6.27 -7.75
N ALA A 168 -1.08 -6.58 -6.71
CA ALA A 168 -0.56 -6.70 -5.36
C ALA A 168 -0.11 -8.15 -5.14
N THR A 169 1.12 -8.34 -4.70
CA THR A 169 1.65 -9.65 -4.32
C THR A 169 2.23 -9.61 -2.91
N MET A 170 2.42 -10.76 -2.31
CA MET A 170 2.95 -10.89 -0.96
C MET A 170 4.31 -11.57 -0.98
N ALA A 171 5.19 -11.14 -0.08
CA ALA A 171 6.46 -11.81 0.16
C ALA A 171 6.20 -13.11 0.92
N ALA A 172 6.06 -14.22 0.22
CA ALA A 172 5.87 -15.53 0.85
C ALA A 172 7.18 -16.01 1.50
N SER A 173 7.08 -16.60 2.67
CA SER A 173 8.24 -17.20 3.37
C SER A 173 8.62 -18.57 2.83
N ASP A 174 7.68 -19.27 2.26
CA ASP A 174 7.88 -20.57 1.63
C ASP A 174 8.28 -20.45 0.16
N ASN A 175 9.16 -21.31 -0.33
CA ASN A 175 9.66 -21.26 -1.70
C ASN A 175 8.61 -21.62 -2.74
N GLU A 176 7.77 -22.61 -2.47
CA GLU A 176 6.72 -23.05 -3.40
C GLU A 176 5.65 -21.95 -3.53
N ASP A 177 5.29 -21.33 -2.42
CA ASP A 177 4.38 -20.17 -2.41
C ASP A 177 4.97 -18.97 -3.16
N ARG A 178 6.27 -18.73 -3.04
CA ARG A 178 6.95 -17.66 -3.79
C ARG A 178 6.92 -17.93 -5.28
N GLU A 179 7.27 -19.12 -5.71
CA GLU A 179 7.26 -19.51 -7.11
C GLU A 179 5.85 -19.40 -7.69
N ARG A 180 4.86 -19.96 -7.01
CA ARG A 180 3.46 -19.85 -7.38
C ARG A 180 3.02 -18.39 -7.52
N ASN A 181 3.34 -17.54 -6.54
CA ASN A 181 2.95 -16.14 -6.57
C ASN A 181 3.64 -15.38 -7.72
N CYS A 182 4.89 -15.67 -8.01
CA CYS A 182 5.58 -15.07 -9.16
C CYS A 182 4.93 -15.49 -10.48
N MET A 183 4.59 -16.76 -10.64
CA MET A 183 3.91 -17.26 -11.84
C MET A 183 2.53 -16.60 -12.01
N LEU A 184 1.72 -16.59 -10.95
CA LEU A 184 0.39 -15.97 -11.00
C LEU A 184 0.45 -14.45 -11.29
N ALA A 185 1.37 -13.73 -10.66
CA ALA A 185 1.54 -12.30 -10.92
C ALA A 185 1.98 -12.04 -12.38
N SER A 186 2.88 -12.88 -12.91
CA SER A 186 3.32 -12.82 -14.30
C SER A 186 2.17 -13.06 -15.27
N ASP A 187 1.34 -14.06 -15.01
CA ASP A 187 0.19 -14.39 -15.84
C ASP A 187 -0.86 -13.27 -15.82
N MET A 188 -1.13 -12.68 -14.66
CA MET A 188 -2.03 -11.53 -14.54
C MET A 188 -1.55 -10.37 -15.39
N VAL A 189 -0.27 -10.05 -15.35
CA VAL A 189 0.30 -8.95 -16.13
C VAL A 189 0.28 -9.25 -17.63
N LYS A 190 0.68 -10.47 -18.01
CA LYS A 190 0.80 -10.87 -19.40
C LYS A 190 -0.54 -11.12 -20.08
N TRP A 191 -1.41 -11.86 -19.43
CA TRP A 191 -2.64 -12.35 -20.04
C TRP A 191 -3.87 -11.49 -19.75
N ASN A 192 -3.98 -10.96 -18.51
CA ASN A 192 -5.13 -10.16 -18.13
C ASN A 192 -4.94 -8.67 -18.44
N LEU A 193 -3.77 -8.12 -18.08
CA LEU A 193 -3.47 -6.71 -18.32
C LEU A 193 -2.87 -6.44 -19.70
N ALA A 194 -2.38 -7.47 -20.38
CA ALA A 194 -1.69 -7.36 -21.66
C ALA A 194 -0.65 -6.23 -21.67
N ALA A 195 0.18 -6.19 -20.63
CA ALA A 195 1.19 -5.16 -20.46
C ALA A 195 2.45 -5.48 -21.27
N ASP A 196 3.03 -4.44 -21.89
CA ASP A 196 4.31 -4.51 -22.59
C ASP A 196 5.49 -4.38 -21.64
N GLY A 197 5.26 -3.71 -20.51
CA GLY A 197 6.27 -3.47 -19.47
C GLY A 197 5.69 -3.44 -18.08
N VAL A 198 6.58 -3.61 -17.10
CA VAL A 198 6.22 -3.65 -15.67
C VAL A 198 7.15 -2.76 -14.85
N ALA A 199 6.56 -1.92 -14.01
CA ALA A 199 7.26 -1.36 -12.88
C ALA A 199 7.06 -2.30 -11.67
N LEU A 200 8.17 -2.78 -11.08
CA LEU A 200 8.14 -3.72 -9.96
C LEU A 200 8.79 -3.09 -8.74
N THR A 201 8.12 -3.16 -7.61
CA THR A 201 8.74 -2.86 -6.33
C THR A 201 8.71 -4.06 -5.40
N LYS A 202 9.84 -4.30 -4.78
CA LYS A 202 10.01 -5.28 -3.72
C LYS A 202 10.15 -4.54 -2.41
N TYR A 203 9.35 -4.92 -1.44
CA TYR A 203 9.43 -4.39 -0.09
C TYR A 203 10.31 -5.29 0.79
N GLY A 204 11.17 -4.67 1.59
CA GLY A 204 12.03 -5.36 2.54
C GLY A 204 13.39 -5.76 2.00
N GLY A 205 14.42 -5.46 2.76
CA GLY A 205 15.77 -5.94 2.53
C GLY A 205 15.92 -7.40 2.99
N GLY A 206 16.50 -8.23 2.17
CA GLY A 206 17.05 -9.49 2.62
C GLY A 206 16.19 -10.74 2.46
N ALA A 207 15.04 -10.69 1.84
CA ALA A 207 14.48 -11.94 1.33
C ALA A 207 15.19 -12.30 0.02
N PRO A 208 15.62 -13.57 -0.16
CA PRO A 208 16.23 -14.02 -1.39
C PRO A 208 15.29 -13.86 -2.59
#